data_6b77f689afcf6584e2fc2a509f4615a2
#
_entry.id   6b77f689afcf6584e2fc2a509f4615a2
#
_cell.length_a   1.000
_cell.length_b   1.000
_cell.length_c   1.000
_cell.angle_alpha   90.00
_cell.angle_beta   90.00
_cell.angle_gamma   90.00
#
_symmetry.space_group_name_H-M   'P 1'
#
loop_
_entity.id
_entity.type
_entity.pdbx_description
1 polymer ?
#
loop_
_entity_poly.entity_id
_entity_poly.type
_entity_poly.pdbx_seq_one_letter_code
_entity_poly.pdbx_strand_id
1 'polypeptide(L)'
;MTGAEPEISVILAVFRPDMAFLEQQIASVLDQHGCTVRIFLFADGPMPQMAAIAALVGKDARLSLIARPANRGPAETFLGGLDHALSLPKDGAGDRWFAFCDQDDIWQQNKLAISHQRIVQSQAACIHSDARLVDADLNLIAPSMFDAERRERNPSLIARFFRNSATGMTMLFDEKLAQQLTGLRHLRPSMWLHDHFTAFLAAAGRGLDFEDSALVDYVQHGGNAVGAGRAGFTWPKFAALNPQGETAQQICSGAELIRTLLAGETAAASTRIELERLHGVLTERGVPAAFETLRIAGTTNSVPRRMLARLLWSKLVG
;
A
#
# COMPACT_ATOMS: atom_id res chain seq x y z
N MET A 1 29.03 -12.30 7.62
CA MET A 1 28.13 -12.32 8.80
C MET A 1 27.02 -13.29 8.46
N THR A 2 27.04 -14.51 9.01
CA THR A 2 25.98 -15.50 8.85
C THR A 2 24.87 -15.18 9.87
N GLY A 3 24.14 -14.10 9.62
CA GLY A 3 22.90 -13.85 10.33
C GLY A 3 21.85 -14.88 9.88
N ALA A 4 20.92 -15.24 10.76
CA ALA A 4 19.76 -16.05 10.39
C ALA A 4 19.00 -15.36 9.24
N GLU A 5 18.48 -16.16 8.30
CA GLU A 5 17.64 -15.64 7.22
C GLU A 5 16.43 -14.90 7.80
N PRO A 6 16.04 -13.74 7.21
CA PRO A 6 14.88 -13.00 7.69
C PRO A 6 13.60 -13.81 7.53
N GLU A 7 12.75 -13.77 8.54
CA GLU A 7 11.39 -14.32 8.46
C GLU A 7 10.42 -13.25 7.97
N ILE A 8 9.68 -13.56 6.91
CA ILE A 8 8.78 -12.63 6.26
C ILE A 8 7.35 -13.18 6.26
N SER A 9 6.45 -12.46 6.91
CA SER A 9 5.02 -12.71 6.88
C SER A 9 4.39 -12.06 5.66
N VAL A 10 3.91 -12.86 4.72
CA VAL A 10 3.26 -12.38 3.49
C VAL A 10 1.74 -12.42 3.71
N ILE A 11 1.10 -11.25 3.61
CA ILE A 11 -0.36 -11.13 3.70
C ILE A 11 -0.92 -11.14 2.28
N LEU A 12 -1.61 -12.21 1.92
CA LEU A 12 -2.21 -12.41 0.60
C LEU A 12 -3.73 -12.26 0.70
N ALA A 13 -4.28 -11.21 0.08
CA ALA A 13 -5.72 -10.99 0.05
C ALA A 13 -6.35 -11.73 -1.13
N VAL A 14 -7.43 -12.49 -0.87
CA VAL A 14 -8.09 -13.32 -1.88
C VAL A 14 -9.58 -12.99 -1.95
N PHE A 15 -10.06 -12.66 -3.15
CA PHE A 15 -11.47 -12.49 -3.44
C PHE A 15 -11.82 -12.95 -4.85
N ARG A 16 -12.59 -14.04 -4.97
CA ARG A 16 -13.01 -14.62 -6.27
C ARG A 16 -11.84 -14.77 -7.26
N PRO A 17 -10.75 -15.43 -6.87
CA PRO A 17 -9.56 -15.51 -7.69
C PRO A 17 -9.82 -16.34 -8.95
N ASP A 18 -9.06 -16.04 -10.00
CA ASP A 18 -8.71 -17.07 -10.97
C ASP A 18 -7.72 -18.03 -10.28
N MET A 19 -8.06 -19.31 -10.22
CA MET A 19 -7.25 -20.28 -9.49
C MET A 19 -5.87 -20.50 -10.11
N ALA A 20 -5.74 -20.35 -11.45
CA ALA A 20 -4.45 -20.52 -12.11
C ALA A 20 -3.48 -19.39 -11.74
N PHE A 21 -3.95 -18.14 -11.72
CA PHE A 21 -3.14 -17.01 -11.25
C PHE A 21 -2.80 -17.14 -9.75
N LEU A 22 -3.76 -17.51 -8.90
CA LEU A 22 -3.53 -17.70 -7.49
C LEU A 22 -2.47 -18.78 -7.20
N GLU A 23 -2.52 -19.91 -7.91
CA GLU A 23 -1.53 -20.98 -7.79
C GLU A 23 -0.13 -20.50 -8.22
N GLN A 24 -0.03 -19.77 -9.33
CA GLN A 24 1.24 -19.20 -9.79
C GLN A 24 1.79 -18.17 -8.81
N GLN A 25 0.93 -17.27 -8.29
CA GLN A 25 1.32 -16.28 -7.30
C GLN A 25 1.87 -16.94 -6.04
N ILE A 26 1.14 -17.92 -5.46
CA ILE A 26 1.59 -18.63 -4.27
C ILE A 26 2.91 -19.36 -4.53
N ALA A 27 3.06 -20.02 -5.68
CA ALA A 27 4.30 -20.69 -6.07
C ALA A 27 5.48 -19.71 -6.13
N SER A 28 5.29 -18.52 -6.71
CA SER A 28 6.34 -17.49 -6.80
C SER A 28 6.78 -16.93 -5.44
N VAL A 29 5.86 -16.90 -4.45
CA VAL A 29 6.17 -16.49 -3.09
C VAL A 29 6.86 -17.60 -2.31
N LEU A 30 6.45 -18.86 -2.50
CA LEU A 30 7.09 -20.03 -1.86
C LEU A 30 8.51 -20.28 -2.38
N ASP A 31 8.82 -19.83 -3.60
CA ASP A 31 10.12 -19.96 -4.28
C ASP A 31 11.05 -18.75 -4.03
N GLN A 32 10.79 -17.94 -3.01
CA GLN A 32 11.69 -16.84 -2.64
C GLN A 32 12.99 -17.35 -2.04
N HIS A 33 14.11 -16.74 -2.46
CA HIS A 33 15.45 -17.09 -2.01
C HIS A 33 15.95 -16.15 -0.90
N GLY A 34 16.83 -16.64 -0.02
CA GLY A 34 17.51 -15.84 1.00
C GLY A 34 16.62 -15.31 2.12
N CYS A 35 15.46 -15.94 2.29
CA CYS A 35 14.52 -15.67 3.39
C CYS A 35 13.65 -16.88 3.66
N THR A 36 13.02 -16.91 4.83
CA THR A 36 11.93 -17.81 5.14
C THR A 36 10.60 -17.05 5.02
N VAL A 37 9.59 -17.68 4.39
CA VAL A 37 8.29 -17.06 4.19
C VAL A 37 7.18 -17.85 4.90
N ARG A 38 6.20 -17.11 5.46
CA ARG A 38 4.90 -17.62 5.89
C ARG A 38 3.82 -16.83 5.17
N ILE A 39 2.89 -17.51 4.54
CA ILE A 39 1.84 -16.87 3.74
C ILE A 39 0.51 -17.03 4.44
N PHE A 40 -0.12 -15.91 4.76
CA PHE A 40 -1.44 -15.83 5.33
C PHE A 40 -2.43 -15.41 4.24
N LEU A 41 -3.22 -16.37 3.74
CA LEU A 41 -4.29 -16.13 2.77
C LEU A 41 -5.54 -15.64 3.49
N PHE A 42 -5.95 -14.42 3.23
CA PHE A 42 -7.19 -13.85 3.74
C PHE A 42 -8.27 -13.87 2.68
N ALA A 43 -9.21 -14.82 2.81
CA ALA A 43 -10.37 -14.91 1.93
C ALA A 43 -11.41 -13.87 2.37
N ASP A 44 -11.67 -12.85 1.53
CA ASP A 44 -12.53 -11.71 1.83
C ASP A 44 -14.01 -12.03 1.57
N GLY A 45 -14.57 -12.86 2.41
CA GLY A 45 -15.95 -13.31 2.35
C GLY A 45 -16.14 -14.65 1.63
N PRO A 46 -17.37 -15.16 1.65
CA PRO A 46 -17.72 -16.42 0.97
C PRO A 46 -17.51 -16.32 -0.55
N MET A 47 -16.95 -17.36 -1.14
CA MET A 47 -16.74 -17.46 -2.58
C MET A 47 -16.77 -18.92 -3.07
N PRO A 48 -17.13 -19.19 -4.33
CA PRO A 48 -17.21 -20.55 -4.86
C PRO A 48 -15.90 -21.33 -4.79
N GLN A 49 -14.74 -20.62 -4.83
CA GLN A 49 -13.40 -21.19 -4.86
C GLN A 49 -12.90 -21.67 -3.49
N MET A 50 -13.64 -21.49 -2.38
CA MET A 50 -13.17 -21.78 -1.03
C MET A 50 -12.62 -23.19 -0.84
N ALA A 51 -13.30 -24.21 -1.39
CA ALA A 51 -12.83 -25.59 -1.28
C ALA A 51 -11.50 -25.82 -2.02
N ALA A 52 -11.34 -25.23 -3.21
CA ALA A 52 -10.10 -25.30 -3.97
C ALA A 52 -8.95 -24.55 -3.27
N ILE A 53 -9.23 -23.37 -2.70
CA ILE A 53 -8.24 -22.59 -1.92
C ILE A 53 -7.81 -23.39 -0.70
N ALA A 54 -8.74 -24.00 0.05
CA ALA A 54 -8.41 -24.81 1.21
C ALA A 54 -7.55 -26.04 0.84
N ALA A 55 -7.85 -26.69 -0.29
CA ALA A 55 -7.05 -27.80 -0.79
C ALA A 55 -5.63 -27.34 -1.23
N LEU A 56 -5.51 -26.16 -1.80
CA LEU A 56 -4.22 -25.57 -2.17
C LEU A 56 -3.38 -25.26 -0.94
N VAL A 57 -3.96 -24.62 0.07
CA VAL A 57 -3.30 -24.28 1.34
C VAL A 57 -2.84 -25.54 2.09
N GLY A 58 -3.60 -26.63 2.04
CA GLY A 58 -3.24 -27.91 2.68
C GLY A 58 -2.01 -28.60 2.09
N LYS A 59 -1.45 -28.11 0.96
CA LYS A 59 -0.28 -28.72 0.32
C LYS A 59 1.07 -28.28 0.93
N ASP A 60 1.12 -27.14 1.63
CA ASP A 60 2.36 -26.60 2.19
C ASP A 60 2.12 -26.00 3.59
N ALA A 61 2.90 -26.42 4.57
CA ALA A 61 2.77 -25.98 5.96
C ALA A 61 3.06 -24.49 6.18
N ARG A 62 3.70 -23.81 5.22
CA ARG A 62 3.94 -22.35 5.26
C ARG A 62 2.69 -21.54 4.92
N LEU A 63 1.62 -22.17 4.43
CA LEU A 63 0.36 -21.53 4.07
C LEU A 63 -0.66 -21.64 5.22
N SER A 64 -1.38 -20.56 5.45
CA SER A 64 -2.50 -20.53 6.39
C SER A 64 -3.70 -19.83 5.73
N LEU A 65 -4.90 -20.41 5.85
CA LEU A 65 -6.13 -19.81 5.30
C LEU A 65 -6.98 -19.23 6.42
N ILE A 66 -7.29 -17.97 6.32
CA ILE A 66 -8.19 -17.24 7.21
C ILE A 66 -9.40 -16.78 6.41
N ALA A 67 -10.56 -17.39 6.64
CA ALA A 67 -11.80 -17.05 5.97
C ALA A 67 -12.58 -15.98 6.76
N ARG A 68 -12.97 -14.90 6.10
CA ARG A 68 -13.81 -13.85 6.67
C ARG A 68 -15.28 -14.14 6.42
N PRO A 69 -16.18 -13.79 7.33
CA PRO A 69 -17.62 -14.07 7.17
C PRO A 69 -18.30 -13.19 6.11
N ALA A 70 -17.70 -12.06 5.74
CA ALA A 70 -18.25 -11.12 4.76
C ALA A 70 -17.14 -10.36 4.05
N ASN A 71 -17.40 -9.92 2.82
CA ASN A 71 -16.50 -9.03 2.06
C ASN A 71 -16.42 -7.65 2.74
N ARG A 72 -15.21 -7.19 2.98
CA ARG A 72 -14.90 -5.88 3.58
C ARG A 72 -14.05 -5.00 2.67
N GLY A 73 -13.66 -5.54 1.51
CA GLY A 73 -12.80 -4.87 0.55
C GLY A 73 -11.30 -5.00 0.87
N PRO A 74 -10.45 -4.66 -0.12
CA PRO A 74 -9.03 -4.97 -0.06
C PRO A 74 -8.32 -4.31 1.13
N ALA A 75 -8.56 -3.02 1.40
CA ALA A 75 -7.88 -2.32 2.48
C ALA A 75 -8.11 -2.97 3.85
N GLU A 76 -9.37 -3.33 4.17
CA GLU A 76 -9.71 -3.97 5.43
C GLU A 76 -9.21 -5.44 5.47
N THR A 77 -9.09 -6.09 4.33
CA THR A 77 -8.57 -7.46 4.25
C THR A 77 -7.07 -7.48 4.52
N PHE A 78 -6.30 -6.62 3.89
CA PHE A 78 -4.87 -6.50 4.14
C PHE A 78 -4.54 -6.05 5.57
N LEU A 79 -5.20 -5.00 6.07
CA LEU A 79 -4.96 -4.51 7.44
C LEU A 79 -5.43 -5.50 8.51
N GLY A 80 -6.55 -6.20 8.28
CA GLY A 80 -6.98 -7.27 9.17
C GLY A 80 -6.05 -8.49 9.14
N GLY A 81 -5.46 -8.79 7.98
CA GLY A 81 -4.41 -9.80 7.82
C GLY A 81 -3.15 -9.45 8.60
N LEU A 82 -2.79 -8.17 8.58
CA LEU A 82 -1.65 -7.68 9.34
C LEU A 82 -1.89 -7.76 10.85
N ASP A 83 -3.10 -7.40 11.34
CA ASP A 83 -3.51 -7.59 12.74
C ASP A 83 -3.34 -9.05 13.18
N HIS A 84 -3.84 -9.99 12.35
CA HIS A 84 -3.72 -11.41 12.63
C HIS A 84 -2.25 -11.86 12.71
N ALA A 85 -1.44 -11.52 11.71
CA ALA A 85 -0.03 -11.89 11.70
C ALA A 85 0.75 -11.31 12.90
N LEU A 86 0.44 -10.08 13.31
CA LEU A 86 1.02 -9.45 14.51
C LEU A 86 0.57 -10.14 15.82
N SER A 87 -0.63 -10.73 15.87
CA SER A 87 -1.13 -11.42 17.04
C SER A 87 -0.46 -12.78 17.30
N LEU A 88 0.21 -13.33 16.29
CA LEU A 88 0.91 -14.60 16.42
C LEU A 88 2.23 -14.43 17.17
N PRO A 89 2.66 -15.48 17.91
CA PRO A 89 3.97 -15.49 18.54
C PRO A 89 5.08 -15.29 17.49
N LYS A 90 6.15 -14.68 17.91
CA LYS A 90 7.38 -14.54 17.12
C LYS A 90 8.16 -15.86 17.21
N ASP A 91 8.50 -16.46 16.07
CA ASP A 91 9.17 -17.77 16.04
C ASP A 91 10.68 -17.68 16.29
N GLY A 92 11.25 -16.49 16.48
CA GLY A 92 12.69 -16.30 16.70
C GLY A 92 13.04 -14.98 17.37
N ALA A 93 14.34 -14.77 17.60
CA ALA A 93 14.87 -13.54 18.18
C ALA A 93 15.08 -12.42 17.14
N GLY A 94 14.92 -12.73 15.83
CA GLY A 94 15.13 -11.79 14.73
C GLY A 94 13.98 -10.77 14.56
N ASP A 95 14.16 -9.77 13.74
CA ASP A 95 13.11 -8.81 13.39
C ASP A 95 12.04 -9.47 12.50
N ARG A 96 10.77 -9.11 12.69
CA ARG A 96 9.69 -9.54 11.80
C ARG A 96 9.52 -8.54 10.66
N TRP A 97 9.32 -9.10 9.47
CA TRP A 97 9.07 -8.35 8.26
C TRP A 97 7.73 -8.74 7.65
N PHE A 98 7.10 -7.81 6.96
CA PHE A 98 5.78 -7.99 6.38
C PHE A 98 5.76 -7.54 4.93
N ALA A 99 5.03 -8.26 4.09
CA ALA A 99 4.80 -7.90 2.70
C ALA A 99 3.31 -8.08 2.35
N PHE A 100 2.78 -7.21 1.52
CA PHE A 100 1.47 -7.40 0.91
C PHE A 100 1.61 -8.15 -0.41
N CYS A 101 0.62 -8.97 -0.71
CA CYS A 101 0.60 -9.80 -1.91
C CYS A 101 -0.81 -9.82 -2.50
N ASP A 102 -0.95 -9.38 -3.74
CA ASP A 102 -2.18 -9.52 -4.50
C ASP A 102 -2.29 -10.97 -5.01
N GLN A 103 -3.46 -11.39 -5.48
CA GLN A 103 -3.76 -12.80 -5.77
C GLN A 103 -3.35 -13.26 -7.19
N ASP A 104 -2.84 -12.34 -8.02
CA ASP A 104 -2.78 -12.47 -9.47
C ASP A 104 -1.50 -11.89 -10.11
N ASP A 105 -0.44 -11.67 -9.33
CA ASP A 105 0.87 -11.24 -9.80
C ASP A 105 1.90 -12.38 -9.76
N ILE A 106 3.15 -12.12 -10.15
CA ILE A 106 4.25 -13.07 -10.00
C ILE A 106 5.47 -12.35 -9.43
N TRP A 107 6.03 -12.86 -8.34
CA TRP A 107 7.22 -12.30 -7.72
C TRP A 107 8.50 -12.88 -8.31
N GLN A 108 9.51 -12.05 -8.53
CA GLN A 108 10.85 -12.49 -8.87
C GLN A 108 11.46 -13.24 -7.68
N GLN A 109 12.21 -14.32 -7.91
CA GLN A 109 12.74 -15.21 -6.86
C GLN A 109 13.61 -14.51 -5.81
N ASN A 110 14.19 -13.36 -6.13
CA ASN A 110 15.05 -12.57 -5.24
C ASN A 110 14.37 -11.31 -4.70
N LYS A 111 13.05 -11.13 -4.92
CA LYS A 111 12.33 -9.93 -4.50
C LYS A 111 12.50 -9.62 -3.02
N LEU A 112 12.23 -10.60 -2.17
CA LEU A 112 12.26 -10.38 -0.73
C LEU A 112 13.70 -10.19 -0.22
N ALA A 113 14.68 -10.90 -0.76
CA ALA A 113 16.08 -10.75 -0.39
C ALA A 113 16.62 -9.36 -0.76
N ILE A 114 16.36 -8.86 -1.99
CA ILE A 114 16.75 -7.52 -2.42
C ILE A 114 16.05 -6.46 -1.57
N SER A 115 14.75 -6.58 -1.38
CA SER A 115 13.97 -5.64 -0.57
C SER A 115 14.48 -5.59 0.88
N HIS A 116 14.79 -6.76 1.48
CA HIS A 116 15.32 -6.83 2.84
C HIS A 116 16.73 -6.22 2.94
N GLN A 117 17.61 -6.52 2.00
CA GLN A 117 18.93 -5.91 1.96
C GLN A 117 18.84 -4.37 1.87
N ARG A 118 17.98 -3.86 1.00
CA ARG A 118 17.78 -2.43 0.78
C ARG A 118 17.21 -1.72 2.01
N ILE A 119 16.18 -2.29 2.65
CA ILE A 119 15.55 -1.69 3.83
C ILE A 119 16.51 -1.65 5.02
N VAL A 120 17.36 -2.66 5.20
CA VAL A 120 18.40 -2.68 6.22
C VAL A 120 19.47 -1.62 5.94
N GLN A 121 19.88 -1.44 4.69
CA GLN A 121 20.87 -0.42 4.30
C GLN A 121 20.35 1.00 4.47
N SER A 122 19.12 1.27 4.06
CA SER A 122 18.51 2.60 4.13
C SER A 122 17.97 2.94 5.53
N GLN A 123 17.77 1.95 6.40
CA GLN A 123 17.11 2.07 7.69
C GLN A 123 15.68 2.65 7.60
N ALA A 124 15.06 2.57 6.41
CA ALA A 124 13.68 2.97 6.20
C ALA A 124 12.69 2.02 6.90
N ALA A 125 11.48 2.49 7.16
CA ALA A 125 10.41 1.66 7.71
C ALA A 125 9.78 0.75 6.65
N CYS A 126 9.81 1.19 5.39
CA CYS A 126 9.25 0.49 4.24
C CYS A 126 10.11 0.71 3.02
N ILE A 127 10.16 -0.30 2.17
CA ILE A 127 10.66 -0.21 0.80
C ILE A 127 9.58 -0.64 -0.17
N HIS A 128 9.56 -0.07 -1.36
CA HIS A 128 8.80 -0.56 -2.49
C HIS A 128 9.66 -0.60 -3.74
N SER A 129 9.35 -1.50 -4.66
CA SER A 129 10.09 -1.65 -5.91
C SER A 129 9.29 -1.21 -7.13
N ASP A 130 9.97 -1.16 -8.28
CA ASP A 130 9.28 -1.16 -9.57
C ASP A 130 8.67 -2.55 -9.87
N ALA A 131 7.85 -2.61 -10.91
CA ALA A 131 7.26 -3.84 -11.44
C ALA A 131 7.32 -3.82 -12.98
N ARG A 132 7.36 -5.00 -13.60
CA ARG A 132 7.14 -5.15 -15.04
C ARG A 132 5.62 -5.26 -15.27
N LEU A 133 5.14 -4.70 -16.37
CA LEU A 133 3.78 -4.95 -16.82
C LEU A 133 3.80 -6.12 -17.79
N VAL A 134 3.00 -7.14 -17.54
CA VAL A 134 2.85 -8.32 -18.40
C VAL A 134 1.37 -8.56 -18.70
N ASP A 135 1.07 -9.23 -19.81
CA ASP A 135 -0.28 -9.69 -20.11
C ASP A 135 -0.63 -11.02 -19.40
N ALA A 136 -1.83 -11.54 -19.63
CA ALA A 136 -2.30 -12.78 -19.01
C ALA A 136 -1.49 -14.03 -19.44
N ASP A 137 -0.78 -13.96 -20.56
CA ASP A 137 0.12 -15.00 -21.08
C ASP A 137 1.58 -14.76 -20.64
N LEU A 138 1.82 -13.79 -19.73
CA LEU A 138 3.11 -13.37 -19.22
C LEU A 138 4.05 -12.74 -20.26
N ASN A 139 3.54 -12.29 -21.39
CA ASN A 139 4.33 -11.53 -22.35
C ASN A 139 4.55 -10.11 -21.83
N LEU A 140 5.79 -9.61 -21.98
CA LEU A 140 6.18 -8.29 -21.51
C LEU A 140 5.43 -7.18 -22.27
N ILE A 141 4.70 -6.33 -21.53
CA ILE A 141 4.05 -5.10 -22.04
C ILE A 141 4.99 -3.91 -21.83
N ALA A 142 5.55 -3.77 -20.62
CA ALA A 142 6.52 -2.72 -20.32
C ALA A 142 7.51 -3.18 -19.24
N PRO A 143 8.81 -2.85 -19.36
CA PRO A 143 9.83 -3.28 -18.40
C PRO A 143 9.77 -2.52 -17.06
N SER A 144 9.10 -1.39 -17.00
CA SER A 144 8.92 -0.55 -15.82
C SER A 144 7.48 -0.01 -15.79
N MET A 145 6.77 -0.30 -14.72
CA MET A 145 5.46 0.28 -14.42
C MET A 145 5.60 1.79 -14.11
N PHE A 146 6.66 2.19 -13.41
CA PHE A 146 6.90 3.58 -13.06
C PHE A 146 7.07 4.44 -14.31
N ASP A 147 7.86 3.99 -15.28
CA ASP A 147 8.08 4.72 -16.53
C ASP A 147 6.83 4.72 -17.42
N ALA A 148 6.14 3.58 -17.54
CA ALA A 148 4.92 3.44 -18.33
C ALA A 148 3.80 4.34 -17.82
N GLU A 149 3.65 4.47 -16.50
CA GLU A 149 2.62 5.30 -15.88
C GLU A 149 3.13 6.70 -15.49
N ARG A 150 4.38 7.02 -15.76
CA ARG A 150 5.02 8.30 -15.41
C ARG A 150 4.88 8.59 -13.91
N ARG A 151 5.13 7.57 -13.08
CA ARG A 151 5.11 7.72 -11.62
C ARG A 151 6.37 8.43 -11.14
N GLU A 152 6.21 9.28 -10.15
CA GLU A 152 7.33 9.89 -9.46
C GLU A 152 7.88 8.91 -8.42
N ARG A 153 9.21 8.64 -8.45
CA ARG A 153 9.86 7.67 -7.55
C ARG A 153 9.92 8.18 -6.11
N ASN A 154 10.26 9.45 -5.94
CA ASN A 154 10.38 10.10 -4.63
C ASN A 154 9.53 11.37 -4.53
N PRO A 155 8.19 11.25 -4.56
CA PRO A 155 7.32 12.42 -4.39
C PRO A 155 7.42 12.95 -2.94
N SER A 156 7.21 14.27 -2.77
CA SER A 156 7.11 14.88 -1.45
C SER A 156 5.99 14.24 -0.63
N LEU A 157 6.05 14.37 0.70
CA LEU A 157 5.00 13.85 1.58
C LEU A 157 3.63 14.45 1.26
N ILE A 158 3.59 15.74 0.91
CA ILE A 158 2.36 16.40 0.48
C ILE A 158 1.80 15.76 -0.81
N ALA A 159 2.65 15.49 -1.79
CA ALA A 159 2.23 14.80 -3.02
C ALA A 159 1.70 13.39 -2.72
N ARG A 160 2.37 12.64 -1.82
CA ARG A 160 1.94 11.30 -1.38
C ARG A 160 0.59 11.31 -0.69
N PHE A 161 0.26 12.35 0.06
CA PHE A 161 -1.07 12.45 0.69
C PHE A 161 -2.20 12.41 -0.35
N PHE A 162 -2.00 13.07 -1.49
CA PHE A 162 -3.01 13.17 -2.53
C PHE A 162 -2.93 12.07 -3.59
N ARG A 163 -1.77 11.45 -3.77
CA ARG A 163 -1.55 10.43 -4.81
C ARG A 163 -0.57 9.36 -4.35
N ASN A 164 -1.03 8.11 -4.33
CA ASN A 164 -0.15 6.98 -4.09
C ASN A 164 0.77 6.72 -5.29
N SER A 165 2.06 6.53 -5.02
CA SER A 165 3.05 6.07 -6.01
C SER A 165 3.54 4.64 -5.76
N ALA A 166 3.29 4.10 -4.56
CA ALA A 166 3.75 2.77 -4.17
C ALA A 166 2.60 1.75 -4.24
N THR A 167 2.85 0.58 -4.81
CA THR A 167 1.84 -0.47 -4.98
C THR A 167 2.09 -1.59 -3.96
N GLY A 168 1.01 -2.09 -3.34
CA GLY A 168 1.08 -3.04 -2.22
C GLY A 168 1.95 -4.27 -2.49
N MET A 169 1.78 -4.92 -3.64
CA MET A 169 2.53 -6.12 -4.02
C MET A 169 4.06 -5.89 -4.12
N THR A 170 4.51 -4.64 -4.20
CA THR A 170 5.94 -4.32 -4.28
C THR A 170 6.58 -4.04 -2.91
N MET A 171 5.78 -3.95 -1.84
CA MET A 171 6.24 -3.48 -0.53
C MET A 171 6.87 -4.58 0.32
N LEU A 172 7.89 -4.18 1.11
CA LEU A 172 8.37 -4.87 2.31
C LEU A 172 8.51 -3.83 3.43
N PHE A 173 8.08 -4.15 4.65
CA PHE A 173 8.12 -3.22 5.77
C PHE A 173 8.31 -3.93 7.11
N ASP A 174 8.75 -3.18 8.11
CA ASP A 174 9.08 -3.72 9.42
C ASP A 174 7.89 -3.79 10.38
N GLU A 175 8.10 -4.48 11.49
CA GLU A 175 7.10 -4.69 12.54
C GLU A 175 6.60 -3.38 13.17
N LYS A 176 7.46 -2.37 13.32
CA LYS A 176 7.06 -1.09 13.93
C LYS A 176 6.06 -0.35 13.04
N LEU A 177 6.27 -0.35 11.72
CA LEU A 177 5.31 0.21 10.78
C LEU A 177 4.02 -0.63 10.74
N ALA A 178 4.13 -1.96 10.79
CA ALA A 178 2.98 -2.85 10.88
C ALA A 178 2.10 -2.53 12.09
N GLN A 179 2.69 -2.34 13.27
CA GLN A 179 1.99 -1.92 14.49
C GLN A 179 1.35 -0.52 14.37
N GLN A 180 2.03 0.43 13.71
CA GLN A 180 1.45 1.74 13.43
C GLN A 180 0.23 1.65 12.50
N LEU A 181 0.32 0.85 11.45
CA LEU A 181 -0.79 0.64 10.49
C LEU A 181 -2.04 0.12 11.19
N THR A 182 -1.90 -0.86 12.06
CA THR A 182 -3.03 -1.46 12.78
C THR A 182 -3.56 -0.52 13.86
N GLY A 183 -2.68 0.15 14.61
CA GLY A 183 -3.06 1.12 15.64
C GLY A 183 -3.78 2.36 15.09
N LEU A 184 -3.38 2.85 13.92
CA LEU A 184 -3.93 4.06 13.30
C LEU A 184 -4.97 3.78 12.21
N ARG A 185 -5.35 2.52 11.96
CA ARG A 185 -6.26 2.18 10.85
C ARG A 185 -7.60 2.90 10.88
N HIS A 186 -8.09 3.25 12.06
CA HIS A 186 -9.33 3.99 12.26
C HIS A 186 -9.25 5.45 11.74
N LEU A 187 -8.03 6.00 11.58
CA LEU A 187 -7.75 7.33 11.01
C LEU A 187 -7.45 7.27 9.50
N ARG A 188 -7.40 6.10 8.90
CA ARG A 188 -7.15 5.96 7.47
C ARG A 188 -8.24 6.67 6.67
N PRO A 189 -7.91 7.64 5.80
CA PRO A 189 -8.88 8.21 4.88
C PRO A 189 -9.58 7.12 4.06
N SER A 190 -10.90 7.15 3.96
CA SER A 190 -11.69 6.06 3.37
C SER A 190 -11.33 5.75 1.92
N MET A 191 -10.82 6.75 1.18
CA MET A 191 -10.34 6.59 -0.19
C MET A 191 -8.97 5.93 -0.31
N TRP A 192 -8.19 5.86 0.77
CA TRP A 192 -6.88 5.24 0.72
C TRP A 192 -7.00 3.73 0.84
N LEU A 193 -6.36 3.02 -0.07
CA LEU A 193 -6.11 1.60 0.08
C LEU A 193 -5.01 1.37 1.12
N HIS A 194 -4.77 0.13 1.47
CA HIS A 194 -3.75 -0.27 2.44
C HIS A 194 -2.35 0.20 2.04
N ASP A 195 -2.01 0.13 0.77
CA ASP A 195 -0.72 0.52 0.21
C ASP A 195 -0.48 2.04 0.30
N HIS A 196 -1.49 2.86 -0.03
CA HIS A 196 -1.41 4.32 0.12
C HIS A 196 -1.19 4.71 1.59
N PHE A 197 -1.94 4.08 2.50
CA PHE A 197 -1.81 4.30 3.93
C PHE A 197 -0.42 3.90 4.44
N THR A 198 0.09 2.75 4.00
CA THR A 198 1.43 2.26 4.34
C THR A 198 2.52 3.21 3.83
N ALA A 199 2.46 3.60 2.56
CA ALA A 199 3.43 4.51 1.96
C ALA A 199 3.46 5.87 2.65
N PHE A 200 2.29 6.41 3.01
CA PHE A 200 2.19 7.69 3.69
C PHE A 200 2.76 7.62 5.11
N LEU A 201 2.38 6.62 5.91
CA LEU A 201 2.90 6.46 7.28
C LEU A 201 4.41 6.21 7.30
N ALA A 202 4.93 5.39 6.39
CA ALA A 202 6.37 5.17 6.27
C ALA A 202 7.11 6.49 5.97
N ALA A 203 6.66 7.24 4.95
CA ALA A 203 7.28 8.50 4.56
C ALA A 203 7.14 9.59 5.64
N ALA A 204 6.03 9.61 6.38
CA ALA A 204 5.84 10.53 7.50
C ALA A 204 6.63 10.15 8.76
N GLY A 205 7.12 8.92 8.84
CA GLY A 205 7.88 8.38 9.98
C GLY A 205 9.36 8.19 9.67
N ARG A 206 9.80 6.91 9.66
CA ARG A 206 11.21 6.53 9.50
C ARG A 206 11.67 6.41 8.04
N GLY A 207 10.81 6.67 7.08
CA GLY A 207 11.13 6.71 5.67
C GLY A 207 10.48 5.61 4.83
N LEU A 208 10.26 5.95 3.58
CA LEU A 208 9.88 5.05 2.48
C LEU A 208 10.98 5.16 1.43
N ASP A 209 11.65 4.06 1.13
CA ASP A 209 12.71 4.01 0.11
C ASP A 209 12.22 3.27 -1.15
N PHE A 210 12.90 3.48 -2.26
CA PHE A 210 12.55 2.93 -3.56
C PHE A 210 13.69 2.09 -4.12
N GLU A 211 13.34 0.88 -4.58
CA GLU A 211 14.23 -0.02 -5.32
C GLU A 211 13.87 0.05 -6.82
N ASP A 212 14.83 0.47 -7.64
CA ASP A 212 14.64 0.66 -9.09
C ASP A 212 14.44 -0.66 -9.86
N SER A 213 14.85 -1.79 -9.29
CA SER A 213 14.66 -3.10 -9.90
C SER A 213 13.17 -3.46 -9.96
N ALA A 214 12.71 -3.94 -11.10
CA ALA A 214 11.37 -4.49 -11.26
C ALA A 214 11.33 -5.90 -10.67
N LEU A 215 10.83 -6.02 -9.43
CA LEU A 215 10.83 -7.25 -8.65
C LEU A 215 9.51 -8.03 -8.70
N VAL A 216 8.52 -7.52 -9.42
CA VAL A 216 7.19 -8.13 -9.59
C VAL A 216 6.79 -8.05 -11.06
N ASP A 217 6.18 -9.11 -11.56
CA ASP A 217 5.42 -9.10 -12.81
C ASP A 217 3.97 -8.80 -12.48
N TYR A 218 3.54 -7.58 -12.78
CA TYR A 218 2.17 -7.14 -12.60
C TYR A 218 1.34 -7.59 -13.78
N VAL A 219 0.48 -8.60 -13.55
CA VAL A 219 -0.31 -9.22 -14.61
C VAL A 219 -1.53 -8.37 -14.95
N GLN A 220 -1.64 -7.94 -16.19
CA GLN A 220 -2.75 -7.15 -16.72
C GLN A 220 -3.83 -8.05 -17.28
N HIS A 221 -4.96 -8.18 -16.60
CA HIS A 221 -6.13 -8.91 -17.06
C HIS A 221 -7.43 -8.14 -16.77
N GLY A 222 -8.54 -8.56 -17.37
CA GLY A 222 -9.82 -7.82 -17.25
C GLY A 222 -10.43 -7.79 -15.85
N GLY A 223 -9.87 -8.53 -14.90
CA GLY A 223 -10.30 -8.60 -13.50
C GLY A 223 -9.52 -7.74 -12.52
N ASN A 224 -8.46 -7.04 -12.96
CA ASN A 224 -7.67 -6.18 -12.05
C ASN A 224 -8.56 -5.11 -11.42
N ALA A 225 -8.49 -4.97 -10.08
CA ALA A 225 -9.25 -3.95 -9.33
C ALA A 225 -8.83 -2.53 -9.74
N VAL A 226 -7.55 -2.35 -10.12
CA VAL A 226 -6.98 -1.12 -10.68
C VAL A 226 -6.14 -1.56 -11.88
N GLY A 227 -6.63 -1.34 -13.11
CA GLY A 227 -5.86 -1.65 -14.33
C GLY A 227 -4.85 -0.54 -14.64
N ALA A 228 -3.70 -0.89 -15.23
CA ALA A 228 -2.79 0.07 -15.88
C ALA A 228 -3.50 0.64 -17.13
N GLY A 229 -4.28 1.70 -16.94
CA GLY A 229 -5.03 2.34 -18.03
C GLY A 229 -4.11 3.17 -18.92
N ARG A 230 -4.29 3.05 -20.26
CA ARG A 230 -3.72 4.00 -21.22
C ARG A 230 -4.05 5.43 -20.79
N ALA A 231 -2.99 6.23 -20.57
CA ALA A 231 -2.98 7.69 -20.43
C ALA A 231 -4.16 8.29 -19.66
N GLY A 232 -4.09 8.26 -18.36
CA GLY A 232 -5.02 8.92 -17.46
C GLY A 232 -5.43 7.95 -16.36
N PHE A 233 -4.78 8.09 -15.21
CA PHE A 233 -5.21 7.45 -13.99
C PHE A 233 -6.70 7.74 -13.79
N THR A 234 -7.55 6.84 -14.23
CA THR A 234 -8.96 6.88 -13.88
C THR A 234 -9.04 6.36 -12.45
N TRP A 235 -9.22 7.29 -11.51
CA TRP A 235 -9.69 6.95 -10.18
C TRP A 235 -10.78 5.89 -10.31
N PRO A 236 -10.74 4.80 -9.51
CA PRO A 236 -11.78 3.80 -9.57
C PRO A 236 -13.15 4.47 -9.50
N LYS A 237 -14.13 3.92 -10.21
CA LYS A 237 -15.50 4.41 -10.33
C LYS A 237 -16.26 4.56 -8.99
N PHE A 238 -15.57 4.52 -7.86
CA PHE A 238 -16.08 4.86 -6.52
C PHE A 238 -16.61 6.30 -6.40
N ALA A 239 -16.32 7.15 -7.39
CA ALA A 239 -16.83 8.52 -7.46
C ALA A 239 -18.34 8.64 -7.75
N ALA A 240 -19.08 7.55 -7.89
CA ALA A 240 -20.52 7.59 -8.19
C ALA A 240 -21.43 7.66 -6.95
N LEU A 241 -20.90 7.47 -5.73
CA LEU A 241 -21.65 7.45 -4.50
C LEU A 241 -21.33 8.69 -3.64
N ASN A 242 -22.16 9.70 -3.72
CA ASN A 242 -22.19 10.90 -2.87
C ASN A 242 -20.85 11.66 -2.72
N PRO A 243 -20.38 12.39 -3.76
CA PRO A 243 -19.03 12.98 -3.78
C PRO A 243 -18.79 14.07 -2.71
N GLN A 244 -19.85 14.70 -2.18
CA GLN A 244 -19.71 15.81 -1.24
C GLN A 244 -19.46 15.35 0.20
N GLY A 245 -20.15 14.33 0.67
CA GLY A 245 -19.98 13.78 2.01
C GLY A 245 -18.66 13.04 2.18
N GLU A 246 -18.30 12.20 1.23
CA GLU A 246 -17.05 11.42 1.26
C GLU A 246 -15.80 12.31 1.24
N THR A 247 -15.76 13.34 0.40
CA THR A 247 -14.60 14.25 0.34
C THR A 247 -14.40 15.03 1.65
N ALA A 248 -15.48 15.46 2.30
CA ALA A 248 -15.41 16.13 3.59
C ALA A 248 -14.87 15.17 4.68
N GLN A 249 -15.38 13.95 4.72
CA GLN A 249 -14.92 12.93 5.66
C GLN A 249 -13.43 12.58 5.45
N GLN A 250 -12.97 12.51 4.21
CA GLN A 250 -11.57 12.27 3.85
C GLN A 250 -10.65 13.40 4.34
N ILE A 251 -11.07 14.65 4.18
CA ILE A 251 -10.33 15.81 4.67
C ILE A 251 -10.23 15.75 6.19
N CYS A 252 -11.34 15.46 6.89
CA CYS A 252 -11.36 15.36 8.34
C CYS A 252 -10.48 14.21 8.86
N SER A 253 -10.60 13.00 8.30
CA SER A 253 -9.78 11.84 8.70
C SER A 253 -8.30 12.10 8.42
N GLY A 254 -7.98 12.72 7.27
CA GLY A 254 -6.62 13.09 6.92
C GLY A 254 -6.03 14.12 7.88
N ALA A 255 -6.80 15.15 8.26
CA ALA A 255 -6.37 16.16 9.22
C ALA A 255 -6.12 15.56 10.61
N GLU A 256 -7.01 14.66 11.06
CA GLU A 256 -6.87 13.95 12.33
C GLU A 256 -5.65 13.02 12.34
N LEU A 257 -5.41 12.29 11.25
CA LEU A 257 -4.21 11.47 11.09
C LEU A 257 -2.95 12.34 11.22
N ILE A 258 -2.88 13.46 10.50
CA ILE A 258 -1.71 14.35 10.51
C ILE A 258 -1.53 14.96 11.90
N ARG A 259 -2.60 15.39 12.58
CA ARG A 259 -2.55 15.89 13.95
C ARG A 259 -1.97 14.85 14.91
N THR A 260 -2.38 13.59 14.75
CA THR A 260 -1.87 12.47 15.55
C THR A 260 -0.37 12.23 15.29
N LEU A 261 0.07 12.29 14.04
CA LEU A 261 1.48 12.16 13.68
C LEU A 261 2.32 13.32 14.21
N LEU A 262 1.80 14.55 14.19
CA LEU A 262 2.46 15.74 14.75
C LEU A 262 2.59 15.70 16.28
N ALA A 263 1.67 15.03 16.97
CA ALA A 263 1.75 14.81 18.43
C ALA A 263 2.81 13.76 18.81
N GLY A 264 3.24 12.90 17.87
CA GLY A 264 4.32 11.94 18.07
C GLY A 264 5.70 12.58 17.90
N GLU A 265 6.72 11.94 18.49
CA GLU A 265 8.12 12.45 18.45
C GLU A 265 8.96 11.86 17.28
N THR A 266 8.38 11.02 16.44
CA THR A 266 9.13 10.16 15.50
C THR A 266 9.50 10.81 14.16
N ALA A 267 8.92 11.97 13.82
CA ALA A 267 9.16 12.61 12.53
C ALA A 267 10.45 13.46 12.53
N ALA A 268 11.26 13.36 11.47
CA ALA A 268 12.37 14.27 11.22
C ALA A 268 11.86 15.73 11.08
N ALA A 269 12.72 16.71 11.38
CA ALA A 269 12.31 18.12 11.34
C ALA A 269 11.74 18.56 9.97
N SER A 270 12.33 18.10 8.88
CA SER A 270 11.82 18.37 7.50
C SER A 270 10.44 17.77 7.27
N THR A 271 10.22 16.54 7.71
CA THR A 271 8.92 15.83 7.62
C THR A 271 7.86 16.56 8.46
N ARG A 272 8.22 17.03 9.63
CA ARG A 272 7.34 17.80 10.52
C ARG A 272 6.85 19.08 9.84
N ILE A 273 7.73 19.81 9.16
CA ILE A 273 7.36 21.02 8.41
C ILE A 273 6.35 20.68 7.29
N GLU A 274 6.57 19.58 6.57
CA GLU A 274 5.61 19.14 5.53
C GLU A 274 4.26 18.75 6.14
N LEU A 275 4.24 18.03 7.27
CA LEU A 275 3.01 17.68 7.98
C LEU A 275 2.25 18.91 8.49
N GLU A 276 2.94 19.89 9.06
CA GLU A 276 2.34 21.16 9.52
C GLU A 276 1.71 21.93 8.35
N ARG A 277 2.41 22.02 7.22
CA ARG A 277 1.88 22.65 6.00
C ARG A 277 0.66 21.90 5.47
N LEU A 278 0.72 20.57 5.43
CA LEU A 278 -0.38 19.73 4.97
C LEU A 278 -1.59 19.85 5.91
N HIS A 279 -1.36 19.89 7.23
CA HIS A 279 -2.41 20.14 8.21
C HIS A 279 -3.10 21.48 7.95
N GLY A 280 -2.33 22.57 7.73
CA GLY A 280 -2.86 23.86 7.39
C GLY A 280 -3.71 23.84 6.09
N VAL A 281 -3.23 23.12 5.05
CA VAL A 281 -4.02 22.93 3.81
C VAL A 281 -5.37 22.25 4.08
N LEU A 282 -5.44 21.33 5.01
CA LEU A 282 -6.68 20.61 5.31
C LEU A 282 -7.62 21.37 6.26
N THR A 283 -7.09 22.21 7.15
CA THR A 283 -7.86 22.78 8.28
C THR A 283 -8.01 24.30 8.27
N GLU A 284 -6.98 25.05 7.82
CA GLU A 284 -7.01 26.51 7.83
C GLU A 284 -8.02 27.11 6.86
N ARG A 285 -8.52 28.31 7.16
CA ARG A 285 -9.52 29.05 6.37
C ARG A 285 -9.00 30.39 5.95
N GLY A 286 -9.69 31.02 5.00
CA GLY A 286 -9.39 32.35 4.49
C GLY A 286 -8.54 32.36 3.23
N VAL A 287 -8.37 33.56 2.69
CA VAL A 287 -7.67 33.81 1.40
C VAL A 287 -6.23 33.32 1.41
N PRO A 288 -5.40 33.55 2.47
CA PRO A 288 -4.03 33.04 2.50
C PRO A 288 -3.95 31.52 2.41
N ALA A 289 -4.84 30.81 3.11
CA ALA A 289 -4.91 29.35 3.06
C ALA A 289 -5.37 28.83 1.68
N ALA A 290 -6.23 29.56 0.98
CA ALA A 290 -6.62 29.24 -0.40
C ALA A 290 -5.42 29.38 -1.36
N PHE A 291 -4.62 30.43 -1.23
CA PHE A 291 -3.41 30.62 -2.04
C PHE A 291 -2.38 29.52 -1.79
N GLU A 292 -2.13 29.14 -0.55
CA GLU A 292 -1.21 28.03 -0.24
C GLU A 292 -1.71 26.70 -0.81
N THR A 293 -3.01 26.44 -0.74
CA THR A 293 -3.64 25.26 -1.37
C THR A 293 -3.42 25.24 -2.88
N LEU A 294 -3.61 26.37 -3.56
CA LEU A 294 -3.35 26.50 -5.01
C LEU A 294 -1.86 26.32 -5.33
N ARG A 295 -0.97 26.88 -4.51
CA ARG A 295 0.48 26.75 -4.68
C ARG A 295 0.92 25.29 -4.59
N ILE A 296 0.44 24.57 -3.59
CA ILE A 296 0.72 23.13 -3.45
C ILE A 296 0.15 22.34 -4.63
N ALA A 297 -1.07 22.61 -5.05
CA ALA A 297 -1.67 21.94 -6.20
C ALA A 297 -0.88 22.19 -7.50
N GLY A 298 -0.36 23.40 -7.67
CA GLY A 298 0.46 23.77 -8.84
C GLY A 298 1.86 23.13 -8.83
N THR A 299 2.46 22.98 -7.65
CA THR A 299 3.82 22.42 -7.54
C THR A 299 3.84 20.90 -7.55
N THR A 300 2.82 20.23 -7.01
CA THR A 300 2.80 18.77 -6.90
C THR A 300 2.06 18.09 -8.05
N ASN A 301 1.21 18.84 -8.78
CA ASN A 301 0.30 18.28 -9.80
C ASN A 301 -0.47 17.02 -9.35
N SER A 302 -0.60 16.85 -8.03
CA SER A 302 -1.06 15.61 -7.40
C SER A 302 -2.46 15.75 -6.80
N VAL A 303 -2.92 17.00 -6.56
CA VAL A 303 -4.21 17.22 -5.90
C VAL A 303 -5.35 16.98 -6.89
N PRO A 304 -6.24 16.03 -6.62
CA PRO A 304 -7.38 15.78 -7.49
C PRO A 304 -8.28 17.01 -7.62
N ARG A 305 -8.72 17.34 -8.83
CA ARG A 305 -9.52 18.56 -9.10
C ARG A 305 -10.73 18.73 -8.18
N ARG A 306 -11.45 17.63 -7.86
CA ARG A 306 -12.60 17.67 -6.95
C ARG A 306 -12.20 17.98 -5.52
N MET A 307 -11.11 17.39 -5.04
CA MET A 307 -10.57 17.68 -3.71
C MET A 307 -10.05 19.10 -3.62
N LEU A 308 -9.35 19.57 -4.65
CA LEU A 308 -8.92 20.96 -4.74
C LEU A 308 -10.11 21.92 -4.69
N ALA A 309 -11.15 21.69 -5.49
CA ALA A 309 -12.36 22.51 -5.48
C ALA A 309 -13.02 22.53 -4.08
N ARG A 310 -13.10 21.39 -3.40
CA ARG A 310 -13.67 21.30 -2.04
C ARG A 310 -12.81 22.02 -1.00
N LEU A 311 -11.49 21.84 -1.07
CA LEU A 311 -10.56 22.55 -0.18
C LEU A 311 -10.65 24.07 -0.37
N LEU A 312 -10.71 24.53 -1.60
CA LEU A 312 -10.87 25.97 -1.89
C LEU A 312 -12.22 26.49 -1.43
N TRP A 313 -13.30 25.74 -1.66
CA TRP A 313 -14.65 26.11 -1.18
C TRP A 313 -14.70 26.23 0.33
N SER A 314 -14.17 25.25 1.07
CA SER A 314 -14.16 25.28 2.53
C SER A 314 -13.36 26.45 3.13
N LYS A 315 -12.41 27.02 2.36
CA LYS A 315 -11.57 28.14 2.79
C LYS A 315 -12.20 29.50 2.51
N LEU A 316 -13.01 29.60 1.46
CA LEU A 316 -13.56 30.88 0.98
C LEU A 316 -15.00 31.13 1.42
N VAL A 317 -15.76 30.08 1.68
CA VAL A 317 -17.22 30.16 1.92
C VAL A 317 -17.62 29.60 3.30
N GLY A 318 -16.81 28.79 3.90
CA GLY A 318 -17.00 28.25 5.26
C GLY A 318 -16.37 29.16 6.26
#